data_faba361c12c55d940dc05072ce83c54f
#
_entry.id   faba361c12c55d940dc05072ce83c54f
#
_cell.length_a   1.000
_cell.length_b   1.000
_cell.length_c   1.000
_cell.angle_alpha   90.00
_cell.angle_beta   90.00
_cell.angle_gamma   90.00
#
_symmetry.space_group_name_H-M   'P 1'
#
loop_
_entity.id
_entity.type
_entity.pdbx_description
1 polymer ?
#
loop_
_entity_poly.entity_id
_entity_poly.type
_entity_poly.pdbx_seq_one_letter_code
_entity_poly.pdbx_strand_id
1 'polypeptide(L)'
;MITVSPILYAATPSAWHALAEAVGLVPAFPPDATWSEFVADGGLAVHGVAPDDPLSGTTDLHFLVDDLAATETSLVAAGFTAEHTPLDDVGDMLTVVIGSGARVTLTQPSSPPPAPTGPLAVLPIWYQPDLAEPRRLLEALGLRARLSADAGVWMDFVADGGGLVGLHRDEHVSFELSFEYSADLDALAERLTTAGYAAAVVDEAYNRTLRVATPDRSDLFVNGRQDDLYGYTRHDGAPA
;
A
#
# COMPACT_ATOMS: atom_id res chain seq x y z
N MET A 1 -9.74 -14.22 1.14
CA MET A 1 -8.39 -13.67 0.83
C MET A 1 -8.51 -12.17 0.68
N ILE A 2 -7.51 -11.41 1.10
CA ILE A 2 -7.46 -9.95 0.97
C ILE A 2 -6.10 -9.53 0.40
N THR A 3 -6.09 -8.60 -0.57
CA THR A 3 -4.88 -8.07 -1.20
C THR A 3 -4.80 -6.57 -0.98
N VAL A 4 -3.65 -6.06 -0.57
CA VAL A 4 -3.39 -4.62 -0.46
C VAL A 4 -3.19 -4.06 -1.86
N SER A 5 -3.98 -3.07 -2.25
CA SER A 5 -3.94 -2.46 -3.59
C SER A 5 -4.25 -0.96 -3.53
N PRO A 6 -3.37 -0.14 -2.95
CA PRO A 6 -3.59 1.30 -2.86
C PRO A 6 -3.84 1.92 -4.23
N ILE A 7 -4.58 3.04 -4.24
CA ILE A 7 -4.87 3.83 -5.43
C ILE A 7 -4.06 5.12 -5.36
N LEU A 8 -3.14 5.29 -6.29
CA LEU A 8 -2.39 6.53 -6.48
C LEU A 8 -3.10 7.42 -7.51
N TYR A 9 -3.41 8.65 -7.16
CA TYR A 9 -3.99 9.65 -8.07
C TYR A 9 -2.88 10.47 -8.71
N ALA A 10 -2.70 10.33 -10.02
CA ALA A 10 -1.56 10.88 -10.74
C ALA A 10 -1.97 11.88 -11.82
N ALA A 11 -1.39 13.09 -11.80
CA ALA A 11 -1.54 14.06 -12.90
C ALA A 11 -0.75 13.65 -14.15
N THR A 12 0.26 12.78 -14.00
CA THR A 12 1.11 12.28 -15.08
C THR A 12 1.18 10.75 -15.06
N PRO A 13 0.06 10.03 -15.38
CA PRO A 13 0.00 8.58 -15.24
C PRO A 13 1.12 7.85 -15.98
N SER A 14 1.45 8.24 -17.22
CA SER A 14 2.49 7.57 -18.01
C SER A 14 3.89 7.62 -17.37
N ALA A 15 4.21 8.70 -16.65
CA ALA A 15 5.47 8.80 -15.91
C ALA A 15 5.47 7.89 -14.67
N TRP A 16 4.32 7.76 -14.00
CA TRP A 16 4.14 6.83 -12.91
C TRP A 16 4.16 5.36 -13.37
N HIS A 17 3.59 5.04 -14.57
CA HIS A 17 3.69 3.70 -15.15
C HIS A 17 5.16 3.31 -15.36
N ALA A 18 5.95 4.21 -15.96
CA ALA A 18 7.38 3.96 -16.19
C ALA A 18 8.14 3.77 -14.87
N LEU A 19 7.84 4.56 -13.83
CA LEU A 19 8.45 4.39 -12.51
C LEU A 19 8.02 3.08 -11.85
N ALA A 20 6.73 2.73 -11.89
CA ALA A 20 6.20 1.48 -11.33
C ALA A 20 6.92 0.26 -11.94
N GLU A 21 7.07 0.21 -13.25
CA GLU A 21 7.82 -0.86 -13.93
C GLU A 21 9.31 -0.84 -13.56
N ALA A 22 9.93 0.34 -13.47
CA ALA A 22 11.34 0.47 -13.11
C ALA A 22 11.65 -0.01 -11.69
N VAL A 23 10.75 0.20 -10.72
CA VAL A 23 10.93 -0.32 -9.34
C VAL A 23 10.62 -1.82 -9.25
N GLY A 24 9.91 -2.40 -10.22
CA GLY A 24 9.72 -3.85 -10.33
C GLY A 24 8.28 -4.33 -10.28
N LEU A 25 7.28 -3.44 -10.37
CA LEU A 25 5.89 -3.87 -10.59
C LEU A 25 5.68 -4.29 -12.04
N VAL A 26 4.70 -5.16 -12.26
CA VAL A 26 4.33 -5.66 -13.58
C VAL A 26 2.92 -5.20 -13.92
N PRO A 27 2.66 -4.62 -15.10
CA PRO A 27 1.30 -4.26 -15.49
C PRO A 27 0.39 -5.49 -15.51
N ALA A 28 -0.80 -5.40 -14.90
CA ALA A 28 -1.81 -6.46 -14.95
C ALA A 28 -2.46 -6.57 -16.34
N PHE A 29 -2.55 -5.45 -17.04
CA PHE A 29 -3.02 -5.29 -18.42
C PHE A 29 -2.30 -4.07 -19.05
N PRO A 30 -2.38 -3.84 -20.37
CA PRO A 30 -1.76 -2.68 -20.99
C PRO A 30 -2.22 -1.37 -20.32
N PRO A 31 -1.30 -0.57 -19.74
CA PRO A 31 -1.64 0.65 -19.03
C PRO A 31 -2.29 1.70 -19.94
N ASP A 32 -3.27 2.45 -19.41
CA ASP A 32 -3.85 3.59 -20.07
C ASP A 32 -3.80 4.87 -19.20
N ALA A 33 -4.23 6.00 -19.74
CA ALA A 33 -4.10 7.29 -19.09
C ALA A 33 -5.14 7.54 -17.97
N THR A 34 -6.19 6.72 -17.88
CA THR A 34 -7.28 6.89 -16.93
C THR A 34 -7.16 5.95 -15.74
N TRP A 35 -6.89 4.66 -16.02
CA TRP A 35 -6.78 3.62 -15.01
C TRP A 35 -5.78 2.56 -15.42
N SER A 36 -4.87 2.22 -14.52
CA SER A 36 -3.89 1.16 -14.73
C SER A 36 -3.65 0.40 -13.44
N GLU A 37 -3.43 -0.88 -13.55
CA GLU A 37 -3.14 -1.76 -12.41
C GLU A 37 -1.80 -2.44 -12.62
N PHE A 38 -1.05 -2.51 -11.54
CA PHE A 38 0.26 -3.15 -11.46
C PHE A 38 0.27 -4.17 -10.33
N VAL A 39 1.10 -5.19 -10.47
CA VAL A 39 1.21 -6.31 -9.54
C VAL A 39 2.65 -6.48 -9.08
N ALA A 40 2.79 -6.72 -7.78
CA ALA A 40 3.99 -7.19 -7.10
C ALA A 40 3.53 -8.18 -6.01
N ASP A 41 4.14 -8.24 -4.84
CA ASP A 41 3.47 -8.75 -3.65
C ASP A 41 2.46 -7.68 -3.20
N GLY A 42 1.18 -7.86 -3.50
CA GLY A 42 0.14 -6.85 -3.53
C GLY A 42 -0.07 -6.19 -4.90
N GLY A 43 -0.94 -5.20 -4.98
CA GLY A 43 -1.26 -4.43 -6.18
C GLY A 43 -1.02 -2.93 -6.00
N LEU A 44 -1.00 -2.20 -7.11
CA LEU A 44 -1.01 -0.74 -7.16
C LEU A 44 -1.93 -0.32 -8.31
N ALA A 45 -2.96 0.46 -8.02
CA ALA A 45 -3.72 1.14 -9.05
C ALA A 45 -3.18 2.57 -9.24
N VAL A 46 -3.10 3.02 -10.50
CA VAL A 46 -2.79 4.40 -10.86
C VAL A 46 -4.01 4.98 -11.55
N HIS A 47 -4.64 5.97 -10.90
CA HIS A 47 -5.79 6.70 -11.43
C HIS A 47 -5.33 8.04 -11.98
N GLY A 48 -5.51 8.24 -13.28
CA GLY A 48 -5.21 9.51 -13.96
C GLY A 48 -6.22 10.58 -13.57
N VAL A 49 -5.73 11.71 -13.07
CA VAL A 49 -6.54 12.88 -12.68
C VAL A 49 -6.00 14.14 -13.33
N ALA A 50 -6.81 15.21 -13.36
CA ALA A 50 -6.34 16.51 -13.82
C ALA A 50 -5.25 17.07 -12.88
N PRO A 51 -4.29 17.88 -13.39
CA PRO A 51 -3.22 18.43 -12.54
C PRO A 51 -3.72 19.35 -11.41
N ASP A 52 -4.89 19.93 -11.56
CA ASP A 52 -5.57 20.80 -10.58
C ASP A 52 -6.62 20.04 -9.74
N ASP A 53 -6.75 18.73 -9.90
CA ASP A 53 -7.60 17.89 -9.06
C ASP A 53 -7.04 17.85 -7.64
N PRO A 54 -7.88 18.04 -6.60
CA PRO A 54 -7.44 18.00 -5.20
C PRO A 54 -6.87 16.63 -4.78
N LEU A 55 -7.17 15.56 -5.50
CA LEU A 55 -6.60 14.23 -5.26
C LEU A 55 -5.22 14.05 -5.90
N SER A 56 -4.81 14.92 -6.81
CA SER A 56 -3.52 14.77 -7.53
C SER A 56 -2.34 14.66 -6.55
N GLY A 57 -1.56 13.59 -6.69
CA GLY A 57 -0.43 13.28 -5.82
C GLY A 57 -0.81 12.58 -4.49
N THR A 58 -2.09 12.30 -4.26
CA THR A 58 -2.53 11.56 -3.06
C THR A 58 -2.62 10.06 -3.30
N THR A 59 -2.68 9.32 -2.19
CA THR A 59 -2.86 7.87 -2.18
C THR A 59 -4.05 7.52 -1.30
N ASP A 60 -4.95 6.67 -1.79
CA ASP A 60 -6.01 6.06 -0.98
C ASP A 60 -5.61 4.63 -0.59
N LEU A 61 -5.92 4.23 0.65
CA LEU A 61 -5.79 2.85 1.07
C LEU A 61 -6.99 2.05 0.55
N HIS A 62 -6.71 1.13 -0.35
CA HIS A 62 -7.69 0.27 -1.00
C HIS A 62 -7.30 -1.20 -0.88
N PHE A 63 -8.30 -2.07 -0.81
CA PHE A 63 -8.12 -3.52 -0.75
C PHE A 63 -8.99 -4.22 -1.80
N LEU A 64 -8.43 -5.30 -2.37
CA LEU A 64 -9.18 -6.27 -3.14
C LEU A 64 -9.56 -7.44 -2.23
N VAL A 65 -10.82 -7.86 -2.25
CA VAL A 65 -11.34 -8.97 -1.43
C VAL A 65 -12.05 -10.01 -2.29
N ASP A 66 -11.94 -11.28 -1.94
CA ASP A 66 -12.62 -12.35 -2.69
C ASP A 66 -14.14 -12.35 -2.51
N ASP A 67 -14.62 -11.87 -1.36
CA ASP A 67 -16.05 -11.86 -1.00
C ASP A 67 -16.37 -10.60 -0.20
N LEU A 68 -16.99 -9.65 -0.89
CA LEU A 68 -17.32 -8.35 -0.31
C LEU A 68 -18.39 -8.47 0.80
N ALA A 69 -19.36 -9.37 0.64
CA ALA A 69 -20.43 -9.57 1.62
C ALA A 69 -19.93 -10.25 2.90
N ALA A 70 -19.02 -11.24 2.77
CA ALA A 70 -18.37 -11.85 3.93
C ALA A 70 -17.46 -10.85 4.67
N THR A 71 -16.78 -9.98 3.91
CA THR A 71 -15.92 -8.92 4.48
C THR A 71 -16.77 -7.90 5.24
N GLU A 72 -17.89 -7.43 4.68
CA GLU A 72 -18.83 -6.54 5.38
C GLU A 72 -19.34 -7.16 6.67
N THR A 73 -19.70 -8.45 6.64
CA THR A 73 -20.14 -9.17 7.85
C THR A 73 -19.08 -9.14 8.94
N SER A 74 -17.81 -9.34 8.59
CA SER A 74 -16.68 -9.28 9.54
C SER A 74 -16.48 -7.87 10.11
N LEU A 75 -16.58 -6.85 9.25
CA LEU A 75 -16.50 -5.43 9.66
C LEU A 75 -17.61 -5.06 10.65
N VAL A 76 -18.86 -5.43 10.35
CA VAL A 76 -20.01 -5.18 11.23
C VAL A 76 -19.84 -5.89 12.57
N ALA A 77 -19.38 -7.15 12.58
CA ALA A 77 -19.10 -7.89 13.80
C ALA A 77 -18.01 -7.25 14.66
N ALA A 78 -17.05 -6.54 14.04
CA ALA A 78 -16.01 -5.78 14.72
C ALA A 78 -16.45 -4.36 15.12
N GLY A 79 -17.71 -3.96 14.82
CA GLY A 79 -18.29 -2.66 15.16
C GLY A 79 -17.99 -1.55 14.18
N PHE A 80 -17.59 -1.87 12.94
CA PHE A 80 -17.44 -0.91 11.87
C PHE A 80 -18.71 -0.84 11.02
N THR A 81 -18.93 0.32 10.40
CA THR A 81 -20.00 0.50 9.40
C THR A 81 -19.36 0.66 8.04
N ALA A 82 -19.87 -0.05 7.05
CA ALA A 82 -19.48 0.09 5.66
C ALA A 82 -20.61 0.70 4.85
N GLU A 83 -20.28 1.61 3.95
CA GLU A 83 -21.19 2.22 2.99
C GLU A 83 -20.98 1.60 1.62
N HIS A 84 -22.05 1.22 0.95
CA HIS A 84 -22.01 0.69 -0.42
C HIS A 84 -22.11 1.81 -1.44
N THR A 85 -21.23 1.78 -2.41
CA THR A 85 -21.27 2.64 -3.60
C THR A 85 -21.22 1.76 -4.85
N PRO A 86 -22.29 1.72 -5.68
CA PRO A 86 -22.21 1.01 -6.95
C PRO A 86 -21.27 1.74 -7.90
N LEU A 87 -20.37 1.01 -8.53
CA LEU A 87 -19.45 1.49 -9.55
C LEU A 87 -19.79 0.84 -10.90
N ASP A 88 -19.94 1.66 -11.93
CA ASP A 88 -20.16 1.17 -13.29
C ASP A 88 -18.99 0.25 -13.70
N ASP A 89 -19.30 -0.90 -14.28
CA ASP A 89 -18.33 -1.90 -14.80
C ASP A 89 -17.43 -2.59 -13.74
N VAL A 90 -17.46 -2.18 -12.46
CA VAL A 90 -16.63 -2.74 -11.38
C VAL A 90 -17.45 -3.56 -10.38
N GLY A 91 -18.72 -3.20 -10.15
CA GLY A 91 -19.55 -3.75 -9.11
C GLY A 91 -19.67 -2.82 -7.90
N ASP A 92 -19.85 -3.38 -6.72
CA ASP A 92 -19.97 -2.58 -5.50
C ASP A 92 -18.59 -2.27 -4.89
N MET A 93 -18.46 -1.06 -4.35
CA MET A 93 -17.36 -0.66 -3.49
C MET A 93 -17.88 -0.48 -2.06
N LEU A 94 -17.21 -1.06 -1.08
CA LEU A 94 -17.41 -0.74 0.33
C LEU A 94 -16.49 0.40 0.72
N THR A 95 -17.02 1.35 1.47
CA THR A 95 -16.24 2.42 2.11
C THR A 95 -16.42 2.32 3.62
N VAL A 96 -15.31 2.25 4.35
CA VAL A 96 -15.27 2.31 5.82
C VAL A 96 -14.60 3.62 6.23
N VAL A 97 -15.32 4.41 7.04
CA VAL A 97 -14.77 5.63 7.65
C VAL A 97 -14.61 5.39 9.13
N ILE A 98 -13.42 5.60 9.67
CA ILE A 98 -13.14 5.47 11.10
C ILE A 98 -13.23 6.82 11.81
N GLY A 99 -13.19 6.80 13.15
CA GLY A 99 -13.40 7.99 13.99
C GLY A 99 -12.45 9.17 13.71
N SER A 100 -11.26 8.92 13.16
CA SER A 100 -10.34 9.98 12.71
C SER A 100 -10.74 10.66 11.40
N GLY A 101 -11.73 10.13 10.69
CA GLY A 101 -12.10 10.55 9.33
C GLY A 101 -11.32 9.84 8.22
N ALA A 102 -10.36 8.98 8.56
CA ALA A 102 -9.68 8.17 7.57
C ALA A 102 -10.66 7.25 6.85
N ARG A 103 -10.52 7.17 5.53
CA ARG A 103 -11.38 6.39 4.64
C ARG A 103 -10.59 5.25 4.02
N VAL A 104 -11.12 4.05 4.11
CA VAL A 104 -10.59 2.84 3.48
C VAL A 104 -11.64 2.28 2.54
N THR A 105 -11.24 1.86 1.36
CA THR A 105 -12.16 1.31 0.35
C THR A 105 -11.83 -0.13 -0.01
N LEU A 106 -12.84 -0.88 -0.41
CA LEU A 106 -12.70 -2.28 -0.79
C LEU A 106 -13.55 -2.58 -2.02
N THR A 107 -13.02 -3.37 -2.94
CA THR A 107 -13.78 -3.93 -4.07
C THR A 107 -13.51 -5.42 -4.22
N GLN A 108 -14.42 -6.10 -4.92
CA GLN A 108 -14.24 -7.50 -5.31
C GLN A 108 -13.83 -7.55 -6.77
N PRO A 109 -12.60 -7.97 -7.11
CA PRO A 109 -12.17 -8.04 -8.50
C PRO A 109 -12.93 -9.15 -9.23
N SER A 110 -13.18 -8.94 -10.52
CA SER A 110 -13.85 -9.93 -11.39
C SER A 110 -13.00 -11.19 -11.64
N SER A 111 -11.69 -11.10 -11.41
CA SER A 111 -10.73 -12.20 -11.50
C SER A 111 -9.73 -12.10 -10.36
N PRO A 112 -9.24 -13.24 -9.85
CA PRO A 112 -8.19 -13.21 -8.83
C PRO A 112 -6.97 -12.43 -9.34
N PRO A 113 -6.34 -11.59 -8.51
CA PRO A 113 -5.09 -10.94 -8.88
C PRO A 113 -4.02 -11.99 -9.22
N PRO A 114 -3.11 -11.70 -10.15
CA PRO A 114 -2.02 -12.62 -10.46
C PRO A 114 -1.15 -12.87 -9.21
N ALA A 115 -0.52 -14.03 -9.18
CA ALA A 115 0.38 -14.38 -8.07
C ALA A 115 1.54 -13.39 -7.99
N PRO A 116 1.99 -13.02 -6.77
CA PRO A 116 3.10 -12.09 -6.58
C PRO A 116 4.37 -12.59 -7.27
N THR A 117 5.09 -11.65 -7.90
CA THR A 117 6.34 -11.93 -8.61
C THR A 117 7.45 -11.02 -8.12
N GLY A 118 8.58 -11.60 -7.72
CA GLY A 118 9.77 -10.85 -7.36
C GLY A 118 9.85 -10.42 -5.89
N PRO A 119 10.86 -9.61 -5.55
CA PRO A 119 11.19 -9.25 -4.17
C PRO A 119 10.49 -7.98 -3.66
N LEU A 120 9.64 -7.35 -4.46
CA LEU A 120 8.95 -6.10 -4.13
C LEU A 120 7.59 -6.38 -3.52
N ALA A 121 7.31 -5.83 -2.34
CA ALA A 121 5.99 -5.83 -1.72
C ALA A 121 5.43 -4.40 -1.64
N VAL A 122 4.14 -4.25 -1.93
CA VAL A 122 3.42 -2.98 -1.76
C VAL A 122 3.19 -2.77 -0.26
N LEU A 123 3.57 -1.58 0.25
CA LEU A 123 3.52 -1.24 1.67
C LEU A 123 3.00 0.19 1.86
N PRO A 124 1.72 0.51 1.58
CA PRO A 124 1.19 1.81 1.95
C PRO A 124 1.30 2.04 3.45
N ILE A 125 1.69 3.27 3.83
CA ILE A 125 1.79 3.68 5.22
C ILE A 125 0.59 4.54 5.56
N TRP A 126 -0.11 4.17 6.61
CA TRP A 126 -1.21 4.92 7.20
C TRP A 126 -0.72 5.69 8.42
N TYR A 127 -0.66 7.00 8.29
CA TYR A 127 -0.29 7.92 9.38
C TYR A 127 -1.53 8.37 10.14
N GLN A 128 -1.49 8.33 11.47
CA GLN A 128 -2.49 8.96 12.33
C GLN A 128 -2.10 8.98 13.81
N PRO A 129 -2.79 9.81 14.66
CA PRO A 129 -2.43 9.99 16.06
C PRO A 129 -2.63 8.75 16.94
N ASP A 130 -3.70 8.00 16.71
CA ASP A 130 -4.03 6.78 17.48
C ASP A 130 -4.08 5.57 16.56
N LEU A 131 -3.26 4.56 16.83
CA LEU A 131 -3.16 3.35 16.04
C LEU A 131 -4.16 2.24 16.45
N ALA A 132 -4.93 2.42 17.53
CA ALA A 132 -5.80 1.37 18.07
C ALA A 132 -6.98 1.05 17.12
N GLU A 133 -7.63 2.08 16.58
CA GLU A 133 -8.78 1.87 15.68
C GLU A 133 -8.38 1.34 14.31
N PRO A 134 -7.34 1.88 13.61
CA PRO A 134 -6.85 1.28 12.37
C PRO A 134 -6.37 -0.15 12.53
N ARG A 135 -5.68 -0.45 13.63
CA ARG A 135 -5.29 -1.83 13.95
C ARG A 135 -6.50 -2.76 13.98
N ARG A 136 -7.55 -2.38 14.73
CA ARG A 136 -8.80 -3.18 14.80
C ARG A 136 -9.44 -3.35 13.43
N LEU A 137 -9.43 -2.30 12.59
CA LEU A 137 -9.97 -2.36 11.23
C LEU A 137 -9.18 -3.36 10.38
N LEU A 138 -7.84 -3.27 10.36
CA LEU A 138 -7.00 -4.19 9.59
C LEU A 138 -7.15 -5.65 10.07
N GLU A 139 -7.23 -5.87 11.39
CA GLU A 139 -7.50 -7.20 11.96
C GLU A 139 -8.90 -7.72 11.57
N ALA A 140 -9.94 -6.86 11.56
CA ALA A 140 -11.28 -7.22 11.13
C ALA A 140 -11.37 -7.55 9.63
N LEU A 141 -10.52 -6.94 8.83
CA LEU A 141 -10.33 -7.26 7.40
C LEU A 141 -9.55 -8.57 7.18
N GLY A 142 -8.94 -9.14 8.24
CA GLY A 142 -8.19 -10.39 8.15
C GLY A 142 -6.68 -10.23 7.96
N LEU A 143 -6.15 -9.00 7.98
CA LEU A 143 -4.70 -8.81 7.98
C LEU A 143 -4.12 -9.27 9.33
N ARG A 144 -2.88 -9.75 9.30
CA ARG A 144 -2.18 -10.23 10.48
C ARG A 144 -1.02 -9.29 10.81
N ALA A 145 -0.91 -8.92 12.09
CA ALA A 145 0.24 -8.16 12.57
C ALA A 145 1.54 -8.94 12.29
N ARG A 146 2.56 -8.27 11.76
CA ARG A 146 3.88 -8.84 11.41
C ARG A 146 4.96 -8.33 12.36
N LEU A 147 5.17 -7.03 12.41
CA LEU A 147 6.16 -6.36 13.25
C LEU A 147 5.52 -5.20 14.00
N SER A 148 6.03 -4.90 15.18
CA SER A 148 5.71 -3.65 15.88
C SER A 148 6.94 -3.10 16.58
N ALA A 149 7.12 -1.78 16.56
CA ALA A 149 8.15 -1.10 17.35
C ALA A 149 7.76 -1.11 18.83
N ASP A 150 8.70 -1.42 19.72
CA ASP A 150 8.48 -1.44 21.18
C ASP A 150 8.09 -0.06 21.72
N ALA A 151 8.48 1.01 21.01
CA ALA A 151 8.05 2.38 21.27
C ALA A 151 6.56 2.65 20.97
N GLY A 152 5.86 1.72 20.30
CA GLY A 152 4.45 1.83 19.94
C GLY A 152 4.13 2.90 18.91
N VAL A 153 5.13 3.33 18.11
CA VAL A 153 4.97 4.35 17.06
C VAL A 153 4.76 3.75 15.68
N TRP A 154 5.08 2.45 15.52
CA TRP A 154 4.99 1.71 14.28
C TRP A 154 4.43 0.32 14.51
N MET A 155 3.62 -0.16 13.58
CA MET A 155 3.38 -1.58 13.38
C MET A 155 3.00 -1.85 11.92
N ASP A 156 3.27 -3.04 11.43
CA ASP A 156 2.84 -3.44 10.10
C ASP A 156 2.04 -4.73 10.11
N PHE A 157 1.30 -4.92 9.03
CA PHE A 157 0.37 -6.02 8.82
C PHE A 157 0.63 -6.64 7.46
N VAL A 158 0.44 -7.96 7.37
CA VAL A 158 0.51 -8.71 6.13
C VAL A 158 -0.86 -9.20 5.72
N ALA A 159 -1.20 -9.04 4.45
CA ALA A 159 -2.41 -9.58 3.83
C ALA A 159 -2.13 -10.97 3.25
N ASP A 160 -3.09 -11.88 3.32
CA ASP A 160 -2.96 -13.26 2.82
C ASP A 160 -3.01 -13.38 1.29
N GLY A 161 -3.53 -12.34 0.62
CA GLY A 161 -3.55 -12.19 -0.84
C GLY A 161 -2.38 -11.36 -1.39
N GLY A 162 -1.49 -10.90 -0.50
CA GLY A 162 -0.30 -10.11 -0.84
C GLY A 162 -0.38 -8.66 -0.43
N GLY A 163 0.79 -8.08 -0.23
CA GLY A 163 1.00 -6.73 0.25
C GLY A 163 1.00 -6.58 1.76
N LEU A 164 1.50 -5.45 2.18
CA LEU A 164 1.66 -5.03 3.57
C LEU A 164 0.91 -3.72 3.82
N VAL A 165 0.59 -3.41 5.08
CA VAL A 165 0.13 -2.08 5.50
C VAL A 165 0.93 -1.66 6.72
N GLY A 166 1.61 -0.52 6.65
CA GLY A 166 2.25 0.10 7.80
C GLY A 166 1.28 1.05 8.50
N LEU A 167 1.24 0.99 9.84
CA LEU A 167 0.62 2.02 10.68
C LEU A 167 1.72 2.81 11.36
N HIS A 168 1.73 4.12 11.17
CA HIS A 168 2.71 5.01 11.78
C HIS A 168 2.00 6.10 12.59
N ARG A 169 2.47 6.35 13.81
CA ARG A 169 1.93 7.43 14.63
C ARG A 169 2.41 8.78 14.12
N ASP A 170 1.46 9.66 13.76
CA ASP A 170 1.69 11.04 13.34
C ASP A 170 0.57 11.93 13.85
N GLU A 171 0.76 13.24 13.87
CA GLU A 171 -0.27 14.21 14.27
C GLU A 171 -1.40 14.34 13.24
N HIS A 172 -1.12 14.00 11.97
CA HIS A 172 -2.04 14.13 10.85
C HIS A 172 -2.46 12.76 10.31
N VAL A 173 -3.68 12.72 9.76
CA VAL A 173 -4.19 11.55 9.06
C VAL A 173 -3.81 11.64 7.58
N SER A 174 -3.04 10.67 7.09
CA SER A 174 -2.67 10.57 5.67
C SER A 174 -2.31 9.15 5.28
N PHE A 175 -2.29 8.90 3.97
CA PHE A 175 -1.76 7.68 3.39
C PHE A 175 -0.60 8.03 2.45
N GLU A 176 0.42 7.23 2.47
CA GLU A 176 1.59 7.38 1.62
C GLU A 176 1.89 6.06 0.92
N LEU A 177 2.16 6.12 -0.39
CA LEU A 177 2.63 4.96 -1.14
C LEU A 177 4.08 4.67 -0.77
N SER A 178 4.37 3.47 -0.33
CA SER A 178 5.72 2.97 -0.18
C SER A 178 5.79 1.48 -0.53
N PHE A 179 6.99 0.92 -0.49
CA PHE A 179 7.27 -0.48 -0.78
C PHE A 179 8.25 -1.07 0.24
N GLU A 180 8.22 -2.40 0.38
CA GLU A 180 9.30 -3.17 1.00
C GLU A 180 10.03 -3.97 -0.09
N TYR A 181 11.35 -4.03 -0.02
CA TYR A 181 12.18 -4.77 -0.97
C TYR A 181 13.07 -5.77 -0.23
N SER A 182 12.87 -7.06 -0.51
CA SER A 182 13.54 -8.17 0.19
C SER A 182 14.87 -8.59 -0.43
N ALA A 183 15.35 -7.86 -1.48
CA ALA A 183 16.63 -8.12 -2.11
C ALA A 183 17.59 -6.91 -1.94
N ASP A 184 18.64 -6.84 -2.74
CA ASP A 184 19.69 -5.82 -2.62
C ASP A 184 19.20 -4.43 -3.07
N LEU A 185 19.07 -3.47 -2.12
CA LEU A 185 18.68 -2.09 -2.38
C LEU A 185 19.70 -1.31 -3.21
N ASP A 186 21.00 -1.60 -3.06
CA ASP A 186 22.04 -0.92 -3.85
C ASP A 186 21.94 -1.31 -5.32
N ALA A 187 21.69 -2.58 -5.61
CA ALA A 187 21.43 -3.05 -6.97
C ALA A 187 20.15 -2.45 -7.58
N LEU A 188 19.10 -2.25 -6.76
CA LEU A 188 17.89 -1.55 -7.19
C LEU A 188 18.17 -0.08 -7.48
N ALA A 189 18.92 0.60 -6.62
CA ALA A 189 19.31 2.01 -6.79
C ALA A 189 20.13 2.21 -8.07
N GLU A 190 21.11 1.32 -8.35
CA GLU A 190 21.91 1.36 -9.57
C GLU A 190 21.04 1.20 -10.84
N ARG A 191 20.10 0.24 -10.81
CA ARG A 191 19.14 0.02 -11.90
C ARG A 191 18.29 1.25 -12.17
N LEU A 192 17.74 1.87 -11.13
CA LEU A 192 16.91 3.07 -11.25
C LEU A 192 17.71 4.28 -11.73
N THR A 193 18.93 4.47 -11.22
CA THR A 193 19.83 5.55 -11.66
C THR A 193 20.20 5.38 -13.14
N THR A 194 20.49 4.15 -13.57
CA THR A 194 20.76 3.82 -14.99
C THR A 194 19.54 4.10 -15.87
N ALA A 195 18.32 3.89 -15.35
CA ALA A 195 17.07 4.23 -16.02
C ALA A 195 16.74 5.73 -16.01
N GLY A 196 17.56 6.57 -15.37
CA GLY A 196 17.44 8.02 -15.35
C GLY A 196 16.67 8.60 -14.14
N TYR A 197 16.34 7.79 -13.14
CA TYR A 197 15.70 8.27 -11.92
C TYR A 197 16.76 8.75 -10.91
N ALA A 198 16.46 9.83 -10.19
CA ALA A 198 17.25 10.20 -9.01
C ALA A 198 16.88 9.21 -7.88
N ALA A 199 17.81 8.34 -7.54
CA ALA A 199 17.62 7.28 -6.56
C ALA A 199 18.86 7.19 -5.65
N ALA A 200 18.65 7.11 -4.33
CA ALA A 200 19.73 7.00 -3.36
C ALA A 200 19.29 6.16 -2.15
N VAL A 201 20.16 5.25 -1.74
CA VAL A 201 19.96 4.50 -0.49
C VAL A 201 20.46 5.35 0.66
N VAL A 202 19.65 5.45 1.70
CA VAL A 202 19.95 6.15 2.96
C VAL A 202 19.88 5.18 4.13
N ASP A 203 20.74 5.37 5.11
CA ASP A 203 20.69 4.64 6.37
C ASP A 203 19.78 5.41 7.34
N GLU A 204 18.64 4.82 7.64
CA GLU A 204 17.69 5.34 8.63
C GLU A 204 17.96 4.71 10.01
N ALA A 205 17.40 5.30 11.07
CA ALA A 205 17.60 4.77 12.42
C ALA A 205 17.03 3.35 12.62
N TYR A 206 16.12 2.94 11.76
CA TYR A 206 15.42 1.65 11.83
C TYR A 206 15.92 0.66 10.77
N ASN A 207 16.35 1.10 9.59
CA ASN A 207 16.80 0.25 8.49
C ASN A 207 17.39 1.09 7.34
N ARG A 208 17.73 0.46 6.23
CA ARG A 208 18.09 1.11 4.97
C ARG A 208 16.84 1.35 4.13
N THR A 209 16.78 2.51 3.53
CA THR A 209 15.65 2.91 2.67
C THR A 209 16.18 3.51 1.37
N LEU A 210 15.66 3.06 0.24
CA LEU A 210 15.91 3.68 -1.05
C LEU A 210 14.87 4.77 -1.27
N ARG A 211 15.35 6.01 -1.48
CA ARG A 211 14.53 7.16 -1.86
C ARG A 211 14.61 7.34 -3.35
N VAL A 212 13.48 7.45 -4.02
CA VAL A 212 13.37 7.63 -5.47
C VAL A 212 12.54 8.86 -5.76
N ALA A 213 13.07 9.81 -6.53
CA ALA A 213 12.29 10.98 -6.94
C ALA A 213 11.13 10.58 -7.83
N THR A 214 9.91 11.00 -7.46
CA THR A 214 8.69 10.71 -8.21
C THR A 214 8.42 11.75 -9.31
N PRO A 215 7.53 11.44 -10.27
CA PRO A 215 7.06 12.44 -11.24
C PRO A 215 6.46 13.70 -10.62
N ASP A 216 5.87 13.59 -9.43
CA ASP A 216 5.22 14.70 -8.70
C ASP A 216 6.21 15.48 -7.82
N ARG A 217 7.52 15.20 -7.94
CA ARG A 217 8.61 15.83 -7.19
C ARG A 217 8.58 15.58 -5.67
N SER A 218 7.89 14.54 -5.25
CA SER A 218 8.03 13.94 -3.91
C SER A 218 9.07 12.82 -3.93
N ASP A 219 9.27 12.16 -2.81
CA ASP A 219 10.07 10.94 -2.73
C ASP A 219 9.15 9.72 -2.60
N LEU A 220 9.46 8.66 -3.34
CA LEU A 220 8.94 7.31 -3.11
C LEU A 220 9.93 6.56 -2.23
N PHE A 221 9.44 5.95 -1.16
CA PHE A 221 10.26 5.17 -0.24
C PHE A 221 10.14 3.68 -0.55
N VAL A 222 11.30 3.04 -0.76
CA VAL A 222 11.41 1.58 -0.88
C VAL A 222 12.24 1.10 0.30
N ASN A 223 11.58 0.56 1.30
CA ASN A 223 12.21 0.15 2.55
C ASN A 223 12.90 -1.22 2.35
N GLY A 224 14.10 -1.38 2.89
CA GLY A 224 14.69 -2.70 3.03
C GLY A 224 13.87 -3.56 4.01
N ARG A 225 13.91 -4.86 3.82
CA ARG A 225 13.27 -5.78 4.77
C ARG A 225 13.87 -5.58 6.17
N GLN A 226 13.00 -5.52 7.19
CA GLN A 226 13.41 -5.36 8.58
C GLN A 226 13.91 -6.69 9.15
N ASP A 227 15.23 -6.88 9.16
CA ASP A 227 15.90 -8.07 9.68
C ASP A 227 16.47 -7.86 11.09
N ASP A 228 16.90 -6.63 11.43
CA ASP A 228 17.30 -6.27 12.79
C ASP A 228 16.06 -5.99 13.64
N LEU A 229 15.82 -6.83 14.64
CA LEU A 229 14.69 -6.74 15.55
C LEU A 229 15.02 -5.99 16.87
N TYR A 230 16.15 -5.29 16.94
CA TYR A 230 16.41 -4.47 18.12
C TYR A 230 15.38 -3.34 18.23
N GLY A 231 14.60 -3.33 19.31
CA GLY A 231 13.48 -2.40 19.51
C GLY A 231 12.20 -2.75 18.71
N TYR A 232 12.13 -3.97 18.18
CA TYR A 232 10.95 -4.49 17.48
C TYR A 232 10.53 -5.86 18.00
N THR A 233 9.23 -6.08 18.02
CA THR A 233 8.61 -7.37 18.30
C THR A 233 8.02 -7.96 17.03
N ARG A 234 8.41 -9.21 16.69
CA ARG A 234 7.76 -10.00 15.63
C ARG A 234 6.57 -10.76 16.21
N HIS A 235 5.44 -10.68 15.51
CA HIS A 235 4.23 -11.39 15.91
C HIS A 235 4.20 -12.81 15.32
N ASP A 236 3.73 -13.80 16.10
CA ASP A 236 3.66 -15.19 15.70
C ASP A 236 2.73 -15.40 14.51
N GLY A 237 3.13 -16.25 13.57
CA GLY A 237 2.38 -16.56 12.36
C GLY A 237 2.58 -15.58 11.19
N ALA A 238 3.42 -14.56 11.35
CA ALA A 238 3.87 -13.76 10.21
C ALA A 238 4.86 -14.57 9.35
N PRO A 239 4.80 -14.49 8.01
CA PRO A 239 5.80 -15.12 7.16
C PRO A 239 7.18 -14.51 7.46
N ALA A 240 8.18 -15.39 7.40
CA ALA A 240 9.57 -15.00 7.62
C ALA A 240 10.10 -14.16 6.44
#